data_81ae62659e088b6b6b7bba00eb4b3808
#
_entry.id   81ae62659e088b6b6b7bba00eb4b3808
#
_cell.length_a   1.000
_cell.length_b   1.000
_cell.length_c   1.000
_cell.angle_alpha   90.00
_cell.angle_beta   90.00
_cell.angle_gamma   90.00
#
_symmetry.space_group_name_H-M   'P 1'
#
loop_
_entity.id
_entity.type
_entity.pdbx_description
1 polymer ?
#
loop_
_entity_poly.entity_id
_entity_poly.type
_entity_poly.pdbx_seq_one_letter_code
_entity_poly.pdbx_strand_id
1 'polypeptide(L)'
;MNIKNILITGGRAPATLFLIRKLYHAGCRIITAESCDYYIAKYSACVSACYKVISPVSDTEKFIDEITGIVKKEKIDLIIPTCEEIFYLSKGKQTLEQYCRVFCDEQKKLLELHNKWSFYEKIRNSYTGVKLPRSAYVENAVELEEFIKGSCSCKKFIIKPVYSRFATRVMITDRVPDNFVPGHYIVQEFIDGDQICSYSVIRNHRILLHSDYRTVYAAGKGATIAFQYEDNRRIYDFIEEFSRKEDFFGQIAFDFIQNDTGLYLIECNPRLTSGIQLFDESRDISGVFTGEGISETVYPDRGYRTALIMIMFMYIFANVHSCRELRAWWHTIVSSEDVIYDKRDIKPFFMQFAVLIMVLFSGFRKHVGLKEMSTYDIEYNGDD
;
A
#
# COMPACT_ATOMS: atom_id res chain seq x y z
N MET A 1 -1.41 21.08 19.52
CA MET A 1 0.07 21.17 19.28
C MET A 1 0.22 21.43 17.79
N ASN A 2 0.83 22.52 17.40
CA ASN A 2 1.00 22.84 15.96
C ASN A 2 2.12 21.94 15.41
N ILE A 3 1.78 20.95 14.58
CA ILE A 3 2.73 20.01 13.98
C ILE A 3 3.47 20.72 12.85
N LYS A 4 4.78 20.86 12.98
CA LYS A 4 5.65 21.53 12.01
C LYS A 4 6.70 20.63 11.41
N ASN A 5 7.35 19.78 12.23
CA ASN A 5 8.43 18.90 11.80
C ASN A 5 7.90 17.48 11.66
N ILE A 6 7.90 16.93 10.45
CA ILE A 6 7.37 15.60 10.18
C ILE A 6 8.47 14.70 9.66
N LEU A 7 8.65 13.54 10.30
CA LEU A 7 9.48 12.47 9.79
C LEU A 7 8.62 11.50 8.99
N ILE A 8 8.96 11.28 7.73
CA ILE A 8 8.28 10.32 6.86
C ILE A 8 9.24 9.20 6.52
N THR A 9 8.84 7.96 6.78
CA THR A 9 9.58 6.76 6.35
C THR A 9 8.93 6.19 5.07
N GLY A 10 9.60 5.27 4.37
CA GLY A 10 9.06 4.70 3.13
C GLY A 10 9.10 5.65 1.92
N GLY A 11 10.04 6.61 1.87
CA GLY A 11 10.20 7.60 0.80
C GLY A 11 10.47 7.03 -0.59
N ARG A 12 10.58 5.70 -0.72
CA ARG A 12 10.75 4.96 -1.97
C ARG A 12 9.48 4.89 -2.81
N ALA A 13 8.31 4.95 -2.19
CA ALA A 13 7.04 4.82 -2.89
C ALA A 13 6.58 6.15 -3.51
N PRO A 14 6.05 6.15 -4.74
CA PRO A 14 5.45 7.35 -5.34
C PRO A 14 4.33 7.97 -4.50
N ALA A 15 3.53 7.15 -3.81
CA ALA A 15 2.49 7.62 -2.89
C ALA A 15 3.07 8.44 -1.72
N THR A 16 4.25 8.06 -1.23
CA THR A 16 4.96 8.82 -0.19
C THR A 16 5.45 10.17 -0.71
N LEU A 17 5.98 10.22 -1.94
CA LEU A 17 6.38 11.49 -2.56
C LEU A 17 5.19 12.45 -2.67
N PHE A 18 4.03 11.93 -3.06
CA PHE A 18 2.79 12.72 -3.11
C PHE A 18 2.43 13.29 -1.72
N LEU A 19 2.42 12.45 -0.68
CA LEU A 19 2.14 12.88 0.70
C LEU A 19 3.14 13.93 1.19
N ILE A 20 4.45 13.76 0.91
CA ILE A 20 5.51 14.71 1.22
C ILE A 20 5.18 16.09 0.63
N ARG A 21 4.84 16.15 -0.65
CA ARG A 21 4.50 17.41 -1.34
C ARG A 21 3.29 18.09 -0.70
N LYS A 22 2.23 17.34 -0.40
CA LYS A 22 1.03 17.86 0.27
C LYS A 22 1.34 18.49 1.61
N LEU A 23 2.08 17.81 2.46
CA LEU A 23 2.46 18.30 3.79
C LEU A 23 3.43 19.49 3.72
N TYR A 24 4.38 19.46 2.77
CA TYR A 24 5.29 20.58 2.54
C TYR A 24 4.55 21.87 2.11
N HIS A 25 3.61 21.75 1.16
CA HIS A 25 2.80 22.89 0.70
C HIS A 25 1.84 23.42 1.78
N ALA A 26 1.48 22.60 2.75
CA ALA A 26 0.76 23.02 3.96
C ALA A 26 1.66 23.68 5.02
N GLY A 27 2.95 23.90 4.73
CA GLY A 27 3.89 24.59 5.60
C GLY A 27 4.65 23.70 6.58
N CYS A 28 4.59 22.38 6.45
CA CYS A 28 5.36 21.46 7.27
C CYS A 28 6.81 21.35 6.77
N ARG A 29 7.75 21.21 7.68
CA ARG A 29 9.13 20.82 7.39
C ARG A 29 9.23 19.31 7.34
N ILE A 30 9.65 18.75 6.20
CA ILE A 30 9.67 17.31 5.96
C ILE A 30 11.09 16.77 6.06
N ILE A 31 11.25 15.73 6.85
CA ILE A 31 12.45 14.91 6.99
C ILE A 31 12.12 13.49 6.53
N THR A 32 13.06 12.81 5.87
CA THR A 32 12.88 11.41 5.47
C THR A 32 13.95 10.52 6.10
N ALA A 33 13.55 9.30 6.45
CA ALA A 33 14.47 8.23 6.84
C ALA A 33 14.20 6.97 6.02
N GLU A 34 15.25 6.37 5.46
CA GLU A 34 15.20 5.22 4.58
C GLU A 34 16.36 4.26 4.79
N SER A 35 16.10 2.98 4.64
CA SER A 35 17.12 1.94 4.71
C SER A 35 17.83 1.69 3.38
N CYS A 36 17.29 2.15 2.25
CA CYS A 36 17.96 2.10 0.96
C CYS A 36 18.66 3.42 0.61
N ASP A 37 19.71 3.35 -0.23
CA ASP A 37 20.50 4.54 -0.63
C ASP A 37 19.80 5.38 -1.70
N TYR A 38 18.99 4.72 -2.55
CA TYR A 38 18.36 5.33 -3.73
C TYR A 38 16.85 5.20 -3.62
N TYR A 39 16.18 6.32 -3.40
CA TYR A 39 14.73 6.40 -3.32
C TYR A 39 14.23 7.74 -3.87
N ILE A 40 13.00 7.73 -4.37
CA ILE A 40 12.49 8.84 -5.18
C ILE A 40 12.36 10.14 -4.38
N ALA A 41 11.87 10.09 -3.15
CA ALA A 41 11.65 11.28 -2.33
C ALA A 41 12.95 12.00 -1.92
N LYS A 42 14.10 11.31 -1.94
CA LYS A 42 15.42 11.91 -1.65
C LYS A 42 15.75 13.09 -2.56
N TYR A 43 15.19 13.11 -3.76
CA TYR A 43 15.48 14.10 -4.78
C TYR A 43 14.46 15.24 -4.82
N SER A 44 13.43 15.19 -3.97
CA SER A 44 12.41 16.23 -3.88
C SER A 44 12.93 17.47 -3.18
N ALA A 45 12.61 18.64 -3.73
CA ALA A 45 12.86 19.93 -3.10
C ALA A 45 11.99 20.15 -1.84
N CYS A 46 10.94 19.35 -1.68
CA CYS A 46 10.06 19.39 -0.52
C CYS A 46 10.65 18.68 0.72
N VAL A 47 11.80 18.02 0.59
CA VAL A 47 12.47 17.32 1.69
C VAL A 47 13.63 18.15 2.20
N SER A 48 13.59 18.50 3.49
CA SER A 48 14.60 19.34 4.14
C SER A 48 15.85 18.57 4.56
N ALA A 49 15.72 17.31 4.94
CA ALA A 49 16.82 16.42 5.33
C ALA A 49 16.48 14.95 5.05
N CYS A 50 17.50 14.18 4.67
CA CYS A 50 17.41 12.75 4.40
C CYS A 50 18.38 11.99 5.30
N TYR A 51 17.87 10.97 5.97
CA TYR A 51 18.68 10.09 6.82
C TYR A 51 18.67 8.67 6.26
N LYS A 52 19.84 8.05 6.26
CA LYS A 52 19.96 6.62 6.07
C LYS A 52 19.91 5.95 7.42
N VAL A 53 19.10 4.89 7.52
CA VAL A 53 18.96 4.06 8.71
C VAL A 53 19.23 2.60 8.35
N ILE A 54 19.48 1.77 9.35
CA ILE A 54 19.61 0.34 9.16
C ILE A 54 18.29 -0.26 8.66
N SER A 55 18.36 -1.36 7.90
CA SER A 55 17.18 -2.13 7.53
C SER A 55 16.48 -2.68 8.78
N PRO A 56 15.17 -2.42 8.97
CA PRO A 56 14.44 -2.96 10.11
C PRO A 56 14.36 -4.50 10.10
N VAL A 57 14.45 -5.13 8.91
CA VAL A 57 14.55 -6.59 8.78
C VAL A 57 15.87 -7.12 9.35
N SER A 58 16.96 -6.36 9.20
CA SER A 58 18.29 -6.79 9.69
C SER A 58 18.44 -6.63 11.19
N ASP A 59 17.93 -5.51 11.75
CA ASP A 59 18.04 -5.18 13.16
C ASP A 59 16.96 -4.17 13.55
N THR A 60 15.85 -4.66 14.05
CA THR A 60 14.69 -3.84 14.42
C THR A 60 14.98 -2.90 15.58
N GLU A 61 15.73 -3.35 16.59
CA GLU A 61 16.03 -2.52 17.77
C GLU A 61 16.91 -1.34 17.39
N LYS A 62 17.97 -1.60 16.64
CA LYS A 62 18.86 -0.55 16.15
C LYS A 62 18.14 0.41 15.19
N PHE A 63 17.23 -0.09 14.36
CA PHE A 63 16.38 0.77 13.51
C PHE A 63 15.57 1.75 14.38
N ILE A 64 14.90 1.27 15.43
CA ILE A 64 14.13 2.11 16.36
C ILE A 64 15.02 3.12 17.07
N ASP A 65 16.22 2.71 17.49
CA ASP A 65 17.19 3.61 18.13
C ASP A 65 17.66 4.73 17.19
N GLU A 66 17.98 4.39 15.93
CA GLU A 66 18.36 5.38 14.90
C GLU A 66 17.23 6.36 14.62
N ILE A 67 15.98 5.88 14.45
CA ILE A 67 14.77 6.73 14.30
C ILE A 67 14.61 7.64 15.52
N THR A 68 14.77 7.10 16.74
CA THR A 68 14.68 7.88 17.98
C THR A 68 15.75 8.98 18.03
N GLY A 69 16.96 8.69 17.56
CA GLY A 69 18.04 9.66 17.43
C GLY A 69 17.69 10.81 16.48
N ILE A 70 17.08 10.49 15.33
CA ILE A 70 16.60 11.47 14.35
C ILE A 70 15.48 12.33 14.95
N VAL A 71 14.52 11.71 15.64
CA VAL A 71 13.39 12.40 16.29
C VAL A 71 13.90 13.46 17.24
N LYS A 72 14.85 13.12 18.10
CA LYS A 72 15.46 14.07 19.07
C LYS A 72 16.24 15.17 18.37
N LYS A 73 17.08 14.82 17.40
CA LYS A 73 17.95 15.75 16.68
C LYS A 73 17.15 16.79 15.89
N GLU A 74 16.14 16.32 15.14
CA GLU A 74 15.33 17.15 14.24
C GLU A 74 14.11 17.77 14.92
N LYS A 75 13.88 17.46 16.21
CA LYS A 75 12.71 17.90 16.98
C LYS A 75 11.40 17.55 16.25
N ILE A 76 11.26 16.29 15.90
CA ILE A 76 10.10 15.79 15.17
C ILE A 76 8.85 15.87 16.04
N ASP A 77 7.76 16.36 15.46
CA ASP A 77 6.44 16.42 16.11
C ASP A 77 5.60 15.18 15.76
N LEU A 78 5.79 14.63 14.54
CA LEU A 78 4.99 13.54 14.00
C LEU A 78 5.83 12.62 13.12
N ILE A 79 5.71 11.31 13.32
CA ILE A 79 6.22 10.28 12.40
C ILE A 79 5.05 9.75 11.58
N ILE A 80 5.20 9.65 10.25
CA ILE A 80 4.24 9.02 9.35
C ILE A 80 4.93 7.88 8.60
N PRO A 81 4.74 6.61 9.03
CA PRO A 81 5.20 5.46 8.25
C PRO A 81 4.30 5.25 7.05
N THR A 82 4.87 4.86 5.91
CA THR A 82 4.13 4.78 4.65
C THR A 82 4.24 3.45 3.91
N CYS A 83 5.27 2.64 4.20
CA CYS A 83 5.44 1.31 3.63
C CYS A 83 5.42 0.23 4.72
N GLU A 84 6.08 -0.92 4.49
CA GLU A 84 6.05 -2.03 5.48
C GLU A 84 6.96 -1.85 6.67
N GLU A 85 7.84 -0.87 6.67
CA GLU A 85 8.56 -0.45 7.87
C GLU A 85 7.61 -0.06 9.02
N ILE A 86 6.32 0.20 8.71
CA ILE A 86 5.29 0.46 9.72
C ILE A 86 5.18 -0.67 10.76
N PHE A 87 5.35 -1.93 10.34
CA PHE A 87 5.23 -3.08 11.25
C PHE A 87 6.38 -3.13 12.26
N TYR A 88 7.57 -2.73 11.86
CA TYR A 88 8.75 -2.61 12.74
C TYR A 88 8.71 -1.33 13.56
N LEU A 89 8.31 -0.22 12.96
CA LEU A 89 8.21 1.07 13.63
C LEU A 89 7.14 1.04 14.73
N SER A 90 6.02 0.35 14.49
CA SER A 90 4.96 0.18 15.49
C SER A 90 5.40 -0.66 16.69
N LYS A 91 6.40 -1.55 16.57
CA LYS A 91 7.02 -2.26 17.71
C LYS A 91 7.70 -1.27 18.67
N GLY A 92 8.32 -0.22 18.14
CA GLY A 92 8.95 0.86 18.91
C GLY A 92 8.02 2.03 19.27
N LYS A 93 6.72 1.95 18.96
CA LYS A 93 5.80 3.08 19.10
C LYS A 93 5.81 3.70 20.50
N GLN A 94 5.73 2.91 21.55
CA GLN A 94 5.74 3.41 22.94
C GLN A 94 7.02 4.19 23.28
N THR A 95 8.17 3.79 22.77
CA THR A 95 9.44 4.50 22.94
C THR A 95 9.42 5.82 22.18
N LEU A 96 8.97 5.80 20.94
CA LEU A 96 8.90 6.99 20.07
C LEU A 96 7.88 8.02 20.58
N GLU A 97 6.76 7.56 21.11
CA GLU A 97 5.69 8.44 21.64
C GLU A 97 6.07 9.20 22.93
N GLN A 98 7.22 8.87 23.53
CA GLN A 98 7.81 9.72 24.57
C GLN A 98 8.34 11.07 24.02
N TYR A 99 8.55 11.17 22.70
CA TYR A 99 9.18 12.33 22.06
C TYR A 99 8.31 12.99 20.99
N CYS A 100 7.50 12.22 20.26
CA CYS A 100 6.66 12.72 19.17
C CYS A 100 5.42 11.84 18.99
N ARG A 101 4.47 12.25 18.17
CA ARG A 101 3.35 11.37 17.77
C ARG A 101 3.80 10.37 16.70
N VAL A 102 3.20 9.16 16.70
CA VAL A 102 3.39 8.16 15.64
C VAL A 102 2.05 7.89 14.95
N PHE A 103 1.98 8.10 13.63
CA PHE A 103 0.73 7.97 12.86
C PHE A 103 0.51 6.54 12.40
N CYS A 104 0.37 5.63 13.34
CA CYS A 104 -0.02 4.24 13.10
C CYS A 104 -0.68 3.65 14.34
N ASP A 105 -1.41 2.56 14.16
CA ASP A 105 -2.00 1.79 15.25
C ASP A 105 -0.93 0.94 15.99
N GLU A 106 -1.36 0.22 17.02
CA GLU A 106 -0.52 -0.74 17.75
C GLU A 106 -0.11 -1.92 16.85
N GLN A 107 1.12 -2.40 17.02
CA GLN A 107 1.69 -3.47 16.20
C GLN A 107 0.78 -4.68 16.10
N LYS A 108 0.25 -5.15 17.23
CA LYS A 108 -0.65 -6.33 17.26
C LYS A 108 -1.83 -6.19 16.29
N LYS A 109 -2.47 -5.01 16.27
CA LYS A 109 -3.61 -4.75 15.39
C LYS A 109 -3.18 -4.66 13.92
N LEU A 110 -2.06 -4.00 13.64
CA LEU A 110 -1.52 -3.91 12.29
C LEU A 110 -1.17 -5.30 11.73
N LEU A 111 -0.55 -6.17 12.53
CA LEU A 111 -0.19 -7.53 12.13
C LEU A 111 -1.41 -8.44 11.94
N GLU A 112 -2.42 -8.32 12.81
CA GLU A 112 -3.69 -9.04 12.64
C GLU A 112 -4.37 -8.70 11.30
N LEU A 113 -4.36 -7.42 10.92
CA LEU A 113 -4.94 -6.95 9.65
C LEU A 113 -4.09 -7.30 8.43
N HIS A 114 -2.76 -7.33 8.58
CA HIS A 114 -1.82 -7.65 7.50
C HIS A 114 -1.76 -9.15 7.21
N ASN A 115 -1.89 -10.00 8.22
CA ASN A 115 -1.97 -11.45 8.05
C ASN A 115 -3.28 -11.82 7.36
N LYS A 116 -3.21 -12.34 6.14
CA LYS A 116 -4.39 -12.63 5.31
C LYS A 116 -5.36 -13.63 5.93
N TRP A 117 -4.84 -14.59 6.70
CA TRP A 117 -5.69 -15.57 7.38
C TRP A 117 -6.37 -14.97 8.60
N SER A 118 -5.62 -14.30 9.48
CA SER A 118 -6.18 -13.63 10.65
C SER A 118 -7.23 -12.58 10.26
N PHE A 119 -6.96 -11.82 9.20
CA PHE A 119 -7.91 -10.86 8.64
C PHE A 119 -9.17 -11.55 8.13
N TYR A 120 -9.04 -12.64 7.38
CA TYR A 120 -10.19 -13.43 6.90
C TYR A 120 -11.05 -13.93 8.06
N GLU A 121 -10.45 -14.52 9.09
CA GLU A 121 -11.14 -15.00 10.29
C GLU A 121 -11.88 -13.87 11.03
N LYS A 122 -11.26 -12.70 11.13
CA LYS A 122 -11.85 -11.52 11.76
C LYS A 122 -13.09 -11.01 11.02
N ILE A 123 -13.07 -11.03 9.69
CA ILE A 123 -14.14 -10.46 8.87
C ILE A 123 -15.30 -11.43 8.68
N ARG A 124 -15.04 -12.72 8.49
CA ARG A 124 -16.01 -13.72 7.99
C ARG A 124 -17.35 -13.78 8.73
N ASN A 125 -17.38 -13.51 10.03
CA ASN A 125 -18.57 -13.60 10.87
C ASN A 125 -19.03 -12.25 11.43
N SER A 126 -18.35 -11.16 11.09
CA SER A 126 -18.49 -9.90 11.80
C SER A 126 -19.05 -8.77 10.94
N TYR A 127 -19.00 -8.91 9.61
CA TYR A 127 -19.31 -7.83 8.68
C TYR A 127 -20.36 -8.23 7.66
N THR A 128 -21.18 -7.23 7.25
CA THR A 128 -22.22 -7.35 6.24
C THR A 128 -21.90 -6.47 5.03
N GLY A 129 -22.55 -6.71 3.90
CA GLY A 129 -22.38 -5.88 2.70
C GLY A 129 -21.22 -6.28 1.79
N VAL A 130 -20.24 -7.05 2.27
CA VAL A 130 -19.17 -7.64 1.46
C VAL A 130 -19.20 -9.16 1.56
N LYS A 131 -18.78 -9.82 0.50
CA LYS A 131 -18.56 -11.26 0.48
C LYS A 131 -17.09 -11.56 0.72
N LEU A 132 -16.81 -12.75 1.22
CA LEU A 132 -15.45 -13.29 1.26
C LEU A 132 -15.35 -14.47 0.31
N PRO A 133 -14.25 -14.63 -0.44
CA PRO A 133 -13.96 -15.87 -1.14
C PRO A 133 -13.93 -17.03 -0.13
N ARG A 134 -14.46 -18.20 -0.49
CA ARG A 134 -14.27 -19.40 0.34
C ARG A 134 -12.76 -19.63 0.51
N SER A 135 -12.30 -19.73 1.73
CA SER A 135 -10.87 -19.79 2.05
C SER A 135 -10.57 -20.81 3.11
N ALA A 136 -9.35 -21.32 3.12
CA ALA A 136 -8.78 -22.10 4.20
C ALA A 136 -7.30 -21.72 4.43
N TYR A 137 -6.83 -21.93 5.64
CA TYR A 137 -5.42 -21.94 5.98
C TYR A 137 -4.86 -23.33 5.70
N VAL A 138 -3.72 -23.42 5.05
CA VAL A 138 -3.06 -24.68 4.69
C VAL A 138 -1.56 -24.57 4.88
N GLU A 139 -0.94 -25.64 5.39
CA GLU A 139 0.51 -25.73 5.62
C GLU A 139 1.18 -26.74 4.70
N ASN A 140 0.43 -27.68 4.16
CA ASN A 140 0.97 -28.78 3.36
C ASN A 140 0.05 -29.17 2.18
N ALA A 141 0.56 -30.02 1.30
CA ALA A 141 -0.13 -30.45 0.10
C ALA A 141 -1.41 -31.27 0.39
N VAL A 142 -1.47 -31.99 1.51
CA VAL A 142 -2.65 -32.80 1.87
C VAL A 142 -3.82 -31.91 2.21
N GLU A 143 -3.63 -30.93 3.07
CA GLU A 143 -4.65 -29.94 3.45
C GLU A 143 -5.15 -29.14 2.23
N LEU A 144 -4.22 -28.77 1.34
CA LEU A 144 -4.55 -28.08 0.10
C LEU A 144 -5.41 -28.96 -0.81
N GLU A 145 -5.07 -30.25 -0.94
CA GLU A 145 -5.85 -31.22 -1.73
C GLU A 145 -7.25 -31.44 -1.17
N GLU A 146 -7.37 -31.55 0.15
CA GLU A 146 -8.67 -31.67 0.84
C GLU A 146 -9.57 -30.46 0.58
N PHE A 147 -9.02 -29.24 0.67
CA PHE A 147 -9.76 -28.03 0.38
C PHE A 147 -10.24 -27.98 -1.07
N ILE A 148 -9.37 -28.31 -2.03
CA ILE A 148 -9.70 -28.33 -3.46
C ILE A 148 -10.80 -29.36 -3.73
N LYS A 149 -10.69 -30.60 -3.25
CA LYS A 149 -11.69 -31.66 -3.41
C LYS A 149 -13.04 -31.30 -2.78
N GLY A 150 -13.02 -30.65 -1.63
CA GLY A 150 -14.23 -30.17 -0.93
C GLY A 150 -14.90 -28.96 -1.59
N SER A 151 -14.33 -28.41 -2.66
CA SER A 151 -14.78 -27.19 -3.33
C SER A 151 -15.35 -27.46 -4.72
N CYS A 152 -16.32 -28.37 -4.83
CA CYS A 152 -16.87 -28.92 -6.08
C CYS A 152 -17.39 -27.89 -7.10
N SER A 153 -17.70 -26.66 -6.69
CA SER A 153 -18.17 -25.57 -7.57
C SER A 153 -17.09 -24.70 -8.18
N CYS A 154 -15.87 -24.75 -7.62
CA CYS A 154 -14.76 -23.89 -8.05
C CYS A 154 -13.80 -24.63 -8.97
N LYS A 155 -13.48 -24.01 -10.11
CA LYS A 155 -12.54 -24.55 -11.11
C LYS A 155 -11.11 -24.07 -10.91
N LYS A 156 -10.90 -22.98 -10.18
CA LYS A 156 -9.58 -22.37 -9.95
C LYS A 156 -9.46 -21.84 -8.53
N PHE A 157 -8.28 -21.90 -8.01
CA PHE A 157 -7.92 -21.45 -6.67
C PHE A 157 -6.71 -20.52 -6.73
N ILE A 158 -6.64 -19.63 -5.73
CA ILE A 158 -5.47 -18.78 -5.49
C ILE A 158 -4.81 -19.25 -4.20
N ILE A 159 -3.50 -19.52 -4.26
CA ILE A 159 -2.68 -19.84 -3.10
C ILE A 159 -1.75 -18.66 -2.86
N LYS A 160 -1.74 -18.12 -1.64
CA LYS A 160 -0.93 -16.95 -1.24
C LYS A 160 -0.24 -17.25 0.09
N PRO A 161 1.03 -16.90 0.30
CA PRO A 161 1.59 -16.83 1.64
C PRO A 161 0.73 -15.90 2.52
N VAL A 162 0.58 -16.22 3.80
CA VAL A 162 -0.22 -15.39 4.73
C VAL A 162 0.32 -13.97 4.83
N TYR A 163 1.64 -13.79 4.69
CA TYR A 163 2.32 -12.51 4.47
C TYR A 163 2.87 -12.48 3.05
N SER A 164 2.48 -11.51 2.24
CA SER A 164 3.02 -11.31 0.89
C SER A 164 2.57 -9.97 0.31
N ARG A 165 3.35 -9.42 -0.64
CA ARG A 165 3.09 -8.15 -1.34
C ARG A 165 3.08 -8.33 -2.85
N PHE A 166 2.48 -7.34 -3.56
CA PHE A 166 2.52 -7.22 -5.03
C PHE A 166 2.16 -8.50 -5.78
N ALA A 167 1.34 -9.38 -5.17
CA ALA A 167 1.05 -10.71 -5.69
C ALA A 167 2.33 -11.54 -5.98
N THR A 168 3.44 -11.27 -5.29
CA THR A 168 4.62 -12.15 -5.33
C THR A 168 4.27 -13.48 -4.70
N ARG A 169 4.76 -14.58 -5.27
CA ARG A 169 4.48 -15.96 -4.80
C ARG A 169 2.99 -16.36 -4.80
N VAL A 170 2.14 -15.64 -5.55
CA VAL A 170 0.74 -16.01 -5.75
C VAL A 170 0.66 -17.06 -6.87
N MET A 171 0.08 -18.20 -6.56
CA MET A 171 -0.18 -19.28 -7.51
C MET A 171 -1.68 -19.35 -7.82
N ILE A 172 -2.01 -19.41 -9.11
CA ILE A 172 -3.38 -19.68 -9.57
C ILE A 172 -3.37 -21.10 -10.17
N THR A 173 -4.18 -21.99 -9.63
CA THR A 173 -4.17 -23.40 -9.97
C THR A 173 -5.56 -24.02 -9.89
N ASP A 174 -5.75 -25.15 -10.54
CA ASP A 174 -6.93 -26.03 -10.44
C ASP A 174 -6.65 -27.31 -9.64
N ARG A 175 -5.37 -27.53 -9.27
CA ARG A 175 -4.90 -28.70 -8.53
C ARG A 175 -3.72 -28.32 -7.62
N VAL A 176 -3.29 -29.24 -6.77
CA VAL A 176 -2.05 -29.06 -6.01
C VAL A 176 -0.86 -28.93 -6.99
N PRO A 177 -0.06 -27.88 -6.91
CA PRO A 177 1.13 -27.73 -7.75
C PRO A 177 2.16 -28.81 -7.45
N ASP A 178 2.80 -29.37 -8.49
CA ASP A 178 3.80 -30.43 -8.34
C ASP A 178 5.01 -30.02 -7.48
N ASN A 179 5.30 -28.71 -7.45
CA ASN A 179 6.39 -28.10 -6.68
C ASN A 179 5.87 -27.34 -5.44
N PHE A 180 4.75 -27.76 -4.86
CA PHE A 180 4.23 -27.13 -3.65
C PHE A 180 5.20 -27.34 -2.48
N VAL A 181 5.63 -26.25 -1.87
CA VAL A 181 6.53 -26.26 -0.72
C VAL A 181 5.67 -26.03 0.55
N PRO A 182 5.81 -26.87 1.59
CA PRO A 182 5.13 -26.63 2.87
C PRO A 182 5.46 -25.25 3.45
N GLY A 183 4.45 -24.62 4.09
CA GLY A 183 4.56 -23.27 4.65
C GLY A 183 3.20 -22.75 5.04
N HIS A 184 3.12 -21.49 5.42
CA HIS A 184 1.90 -20.84 5.88
C HIS A 184 1.19 -20.13 4.73
N TYR A 185 0.09 -20.72 4.25
CA TYR A 185 -0.67 -20.19 3.11
C TYR A 185 -2.14 -19.99 3.44
N ILE A 186 -2.76 -19.05 2.76
CA ILE A 186 -4.20 -19.01 2.56
C ILE A 186 -4.50 -19.50 1.13
N VAL A 187 -5.36 -20.49 1.02
CA VAL A 187 -5.98 -20.88 -0.25
C VAL A 187 -7.37 -20.27 -0.33
N GLN A 188 -7.70 -19.70 -1.48
CA GLN A 188 -8.98 -19.05 -1.73
C GLN A 188 -9.56 -19.51 -3.06
N GLU A 189 -10.89 -19.57 -3.19
CA GLU A 189 -11.50 -19.67 -4.51
C GLU A 189 -11.14 -18.47 -5.38
N PHE A 190 -10.93 -18.72 -6.66
CA PHE A 190 -10.64 -17.66 -7.63
C PHE A 190 -11.95 -16.90 -7.96
N ILE A 191 -11.98 -15.63 -7.66
CA ILE A 191 -13.08 -14.73 -8.04
C ILE A 191 -12.66 -13.98 -9.30
N ASP A 192 -13.42 -14.14 -10.38
CA ASP A 192 -13.26 -13.36 -11.61
C ASP A 192 -14.09 -12.08 -11.51
N GLY A 193 -13.52 -10.96 -11.93
CA GLY A 193 -14.18 -9.66 -11.85
C GLY A 193 -13.22 -8.48 -11.91
N ASP A 194 -13.79 -7.29 -11.75
CA ASP A 194 -13.04 -6.03 -11.74
C ASP A 194 -12.37 -5.80 -10.38
N GLN A 195 -11.08 -5.50 -10.40
CA GLN A 195 -10.34 -5.13 -9.20
C GLN A 195 -10.63 -3.68 -8.83
N ILE A 196 -11.09 -3.48 -7.60
CA ILE A 196 -11.29 -2.17 -6.98
C ILE A 196 -10.47 -2.14 -5.69
N CYS A 197 -9.71 -1.07 -5.50
CA CYS A 197 -8.97 -0.86 -4.27
C CYS A 197 -9.55 0.35 -3.53
N SER A 198 -9.44 0.36 -2.23
CA SER A 198 -9.76 1.54 -1.43
C SER A 198 -8.54 2.03 -0.66
N TYR A 199 -8.56 3.31 -0.29
CA TYR A 199 -7.62 3.89 0.66
C TYR A 199 -8.37 4.84 1.58
N SER A 200 -8.14 4.72 2.88
CA SER A 200 -8.77 5.57 3.88
C SER A 200 -7.79 5.95 4.99
N VAL A 201 -8.06 7.08 5.61
CA VAL A 201 -7.47 7.47 6.88
C VAL A 201 -8.56 7.48 7.93
N ILE A 202 -8.39 6.69 8.99
CA ILE A 202 -9.35 6.53 10.07
C ILE A 202 -8.76 7.08 11.37
N ARG A 203 -9.58 7.83 12.10
CA ARG A 203 -9.24 8.37 13.42
C ARG A 203 -10.50 8.56 14.26
N ASN A 204 -10.47 8.11 15.51
CA ASN A 204 -11.58 8.23 16.44
C ASN A 204 -12.90 7.71 15.84
N HIS A 205 -12.90 6.51 15.29
CA HIS A 205 -14.05 5.86 14.63
C HIS A 205 -14.64 6.64 13.43
N ARG A 206 -13.88 7.57 12.85
CA ARG A 206 -14.31 8.38 11.71
C ARG A 206 -13.36 8.24 10.54
N ILE A 207 -13.91 8.17 9.36
CA ILE A 207 -13.16 8.23 8.11
C ILE A 207 -12.91 9.71 7.82
N LEU A 208 -11.65 10.12 7.80
CA LEU A 208 -11.26 11.51 7.52
C LEU A 208 -10.90 11.73 6.05
N LEU A 209 -10.40 10.68 5.40
CA LEU A 209 -10.02 10.66 3.99
C LEU A 209 -10.46 9.34 3.38
N HIS A 210 -11.03 9.36 2.18
CA HIS A 210 -11.46 8.14 1.51
C HIS A 210 -11.38 8.25 0.00
N SER A 211 -10.86 7.22 -0.65
CA SER A 211 -10.88 7.06 -2.09
C SER A 211 -11.02 5.59 -2.47
N ASP A 212 -11.96 5.30 -3.36
CA ASP A 212 -12.05 4.02 -4.07
C ASP A 212 -11.53 4.21 -5.48
N TYR A 213 -10.87 3.22 -6.04
CA TYR A 213 -10.34 3.33 -7.38
C TYR A 213 -10.29 2.00 -8.11
N ARG A 214 -10.58 2.08 -9.40
CA ARG A 214 -10.43 0.97 -10.32
C ARG A 214 -9.05 0.98 -10.93
N THR A 215 -8.43 -0.20 -11.01
CA THR A 215 -7.21 -0.42 -11.80
C THR A 215 -7.56 -0.34 -13.28
N VAL A 216 -6.97 0.64 -13.99
CA VAL A 216 -7.12 0.79 -15.44
C VAL A 216 -6.05 -0.02 -16.16
N TYR A 217 -4.80 0.04 -15.69
CA TYR A 217 -3.67 -0.74 -16.16
C TYR A 217 -2.78 -1.20 -15.02
N ALA A 218 -2.18 -2.39 -15.18
CA ALA A 218 -1.29 -2.99 -14.19
C ALA A 218 0.07 -3.38 -14.78
N ALA A 219 1.10 -3.33 -13.96
CA ALA A 219 2.40 -3.92 -14.23
C ALA A 219 2.39 -5.38 -13.74
N GLY A 220 2.12 -6.33 -14.64
CA GLY A 220 1.92 -7.73 -14.31
C GLY A 220 0.63 -7.96 -13.50
N LYS A 221 0.64 -8.94 -12.58
CA LYS A 221 -0.59 -9.43 -11.92
C LYS A 221 -1.07 -8.62 -10.69
N GLY A 222 -0.36 -7.61 -10.22
CA GLY A 222 -0.73 -7.04 -8.91
C GLY A 222 -0.29 -5.61 -8.63
N ALA A 223 0.43 -4.93 -9.53
CA ALA A 223 0.85 -3.55 -9.31
C ALA A 223 0.08 -2.61 -10.25
N THR A 224 -0.85 -1.86 -9.71
CA THR A 224 -1.59 -0.84 -10.45
C THR A 224 -0.66 0.29 -10.90
N ILE A 225 -0.69 0.64 -12.19
CA ILE A 225 0.13 1.70 -12.81
C ILE A 225 -0.71 2.84 -13.41
N ALA A 226 -1.99 2.61 -13.66
CA ALA A 226 -2.95 3.65 -13.98
C ALA A 226 -4.27 3.32 -13.29
N PHE A 227 -4.86 4.30 -12.64
CA PHE A 227 -6.06 4.11 -11.84
C PHE A 227 -6.94 5.35 -11.85
N GLN A 228 -8.21 5.11 -11.66
CA GLN A 228 -9.24 6.13 -11.71
C GLN A 228 -10.12 6.06 -10.48
N TYR A 229 -10.43 7.21 -9.90
CA TYR A 229 -11.39 7.33 -8.82
C TYR A 229 -12.77 6.80 -9.26
N GLU A 230 -13.35 5.97 -8.41
CA GLU A 230 -14.68 5.40 -8.57
C GLU A 230 -15.42 5.48 -7.22
N ASP A 231 -16.54 6.17 -7.21
CA ASP A 231 -17.37 6.29 -6.00
C ASP A 231 -18.17 4.99 -5.81
N ASN A 232 -17.78 4.18 -4.82
CA ASN A 232 -18.43 2.91 -4.51
C ASN A 232 -19.05 2.90 -3.11
N ARG A 233 -20.34 3.18 -3.03
CA ARG A 233 -21.07 3.27 -1.77
C ARG A 233 -20.96 2.00 -0.91
N ARG A 234 -20.90 0.81 -1.50
CA ARG A 234 -20.77 -0.46 -0.75
C ARG A 234 -19.42 -0.58 -0.05
N ILE A 235 -18.36 -0.12 -0.71
CA ILE A 235 -17.02 -0.10 -0.12
C ILE A 235 -17.00 0.90 1.04
N TYR A 236 -17.54 2.10 0.84
CA TYR A 236 -17.62 3.10 1.88
C TYR A 236 -18.40 2.58 3.11
N ASP A 237 -19.57 1.96 2.90
CA ASP A 237 -20.41 1.43 3.99
C ASP A 237 -19.66 0.35 4.78
N PHE A 238 -18.91 -0.53 4.09
CA PHE A 238 -18.05 -1.51 4.76
C PHE A 238 -16.96 -0.84 5.59
N ILE A 239 -16.26 0.17 5.06
CA ILE A 239 -15.19 0.87 5.79
C ILE A 239 -15.75 1.68 6.95
N GLU A 240 -16.94 2.25 6.80
CA GLU A 240 -17.64 2.94 7.88
C GLU A 240 -18.04 1.96 9.01
N GLU A 241 -18.55 0.77 8.66
CA GLU A 241 -18.81 -0.30 9.62
C GLU A 241 -17.52 -0.74 10.31
N PHE A 242 -16.43 -0.93 9.54
CA PHE A 242 -15.10 -1.26 10.06
C PHE A 242 -14.60 -0.19 11.03
N SER A 243 -14.68 1.08 10.66
CA SER A 243 -14.20 2.19 11.51
C SER A 243 -14.92 2.30 12.84
N ARG A 244 -16.19 1.87 12.90
CA ARG A 244 -16.99 1.87 14.15
C ARG A 244 -16.70 0.65 15.02
N LYS A 245 -16.44 -0.53 14.41
CA LYS A 245 -16.22 -1.80 15.14
C LYS A 245 -14.79 -1.96 15.62
N GLU A 246 -13.85 -1.55 14.78
CA GLU A 246 -12.42 -1.69 15.06
C GLU A 246 -11.86 -0.36 15.52
N ASP A 247 -11.56 -0.12 16.73
CA ASP A 247 -10.90 1.11 17.19
C ASP A 247 -9.54 1.33 16.48
N PHE A 248 -9.61 1.50 15.15
CA PHE A 248 -8.43 1.61 14.29
C PHE A 248 -7.99 3.06 14.14
N PHE A 249 -6.69 3.28 14.19
CA PHE A 249 -6.06 4.57 13.97
C PHE A 249 -4.98 4.50 12.88
N GLY A 250 -5.12 5.32 11.85
CA GLY A 250 -4.08 5.48 10.83
C GLY A 250 -4.58 5.28 9.40
N GLN A 251 -3.66 4.84 8.55
CA GLN A 251 -3.87 4.62 7.12
C GLN A 251 -4.24 3.15 6.87
N ILE A 252 -5.26 2.91 6.06
CA ILE A 252 -5.72 1.57 5.72
C ILE A 252 -6.23 1.50 4.29
N ALA A 253 -5.99 0.40 3.64
CA ALA A 253 -6.46 0.11 2.31
C ALA A 253 -7.02 -1.30 2.23
N PHE A 254 -8.05 -1.49 1.42
CA PHE A 254 -8.65 -2.79 1.16
C PHE A 254 -8.71 -3.06 -0.32
N ASP A 255 -8.47 -4.31 -0.71
CA ASP A 255 -8.58 -4.76 -2.08
C ASP A 255 -9.84 -5.61 -2.25
N PHE A 256 -10.61 -5.29 -3.28
CA PHE A 256 -11.87 -5.95 -3.61
C PHE A 256 -11.85 -6.47 -5.04
N ILE A 257 -12.71 -7.47 -5.29
CA ILE A 257 -13.12 -7.87 -6.65
C ILE A 257 -14.64 -7.74 -6.72
N GLN A 258 -15.11 -7.02 -7.74
CA GLN A 258 -16.52 -6.84 -8.00
C GLN A 258 -16.93 -7.57 -9.27
N ASN A 259 -18.03 -8.32 -9.22
CA ASN A 259 -18.68 -8.96 -10.36
C ASN A 259 -20.22 -8.99 -10.18
N ASP A 260 -20.90 -9.66 -11.09
CA ASP A 260 -22.39 -9.77 -11.07
C ASP A 260 -22.91 -10.47 -9.80
N THR A 261 -22.08 -11.28 -9.13
CA THR A 261 -22.49 -12.00 -7.92
C THR A 261 -22.28 -11.18 -6.64
N GLY A 262 -21.46 -10.13 -6.68
CA GLY A 262 -21.25 -9.24 -5.54
C GLY A 262 -19.88 -8.57 -5.45
N LEU A 263 -19.65 -7.95 -4.31
CA LEU A 263 -18.40 -7.32 -3.92
C LEU A 263 -17.65 -8.26 -2.96
N TYR A 264 -16.47 -8.72 -3.36
CA TYR A 264 -15.63 -9.65 -2.60
C TYR A 264 -14.43 -8.93 -2.02
N LEU A 265 -14.28 -8.98 -0.70
CA LEU A 265 -13.11 -8.44 0.01
C LEU A 265 -11.98 -9.47 -0.03
N ILE A 266 -10.81 -9.05 -0.49
CA ILE A 266 -9.67 -9.94 -0.78
C ILE A 266 -8.56 -9.84 0.25
N GLU A 267 -8.14 -8.61 0.61
CA GLU A 267 -7.08 -8.35 1.58
C GLU A 267 -7.16 -6.96 2.20
N CYS A 268 -6.46 -6.79 3.31
CA CYS A 268 -6.25 -5.52 3.98
C CYS A 268 -4.77 -5.13 3.95
N ASN A 269 -4.51 -3.85 3.71
CA ASN A 269 -3.19 -3.23 3.75
C ASN A 269 -3.23 -2.07 4.76
N PRO A 270 -2.85 -2.26 6.04
CA PRO A 270 -2.94 -1.22 7.07
C PRO A 270 -1.78 -0.22 6.97
N ARG A 271 -1.66 0.45 5.84
CA ARG A 271 -0.61 1.42 5.47
C ARG A 271 -1.02 2.29 4.29
N LEU A 272 -0.15 3.25 3.92
CA LEU A 272 -0.33 4.05 2.72
C LEU A 272 -0.36 3.19 1.45
N THR A 273 -1.27 3.51 0.54
CA THR A 273 -1.34 2.93 -0.81
C THR A 273 -1.56 4.02 -1.87
N SER A 274 -1.65 3.61 -3.13
CA SER A 274 -1.79 4.53 -4.27
C SER A 274 -3.04 5.40 -4.23
N GLY A 275 -4.07 5.03 -3.48
CA GLY A 275 -5.32 5.80 -3.40
C GLY A 275 -5.15 7.24 -2.91
N ILE A 276 -4.10 7.56 -2.14
CA ILE A 276 -3.80 8.93 -1.75
C ILE A 276 -3.51 9.86 -2.94
N GLN A 277 -3.02 9.31 -4.05
CA GLN A 277 -2.64 10.09 -5.24
C GLN A 277 -3.81 10.57 -6.08
N LEU A 278 -5.05 10.19 -5.69
CA LEU A 278 -6.27 10.65 -6.33
C LEU A 278 -6.77 12.00 -5.82
N PHE A 279 -6.16 12.55 -4.79
CA PHE A 279 -6.49 13.88 -4.27
C PHE A 279 -5.69 14.94 -5.03
N ASP A 280 -6.35 15.69 -5.90
CA ASP A 280 -5.70 16.72 -6.71
C ASP A 280 -4.95 17.78 -5.85
N GLU A 281 -4.15 18.62 -6.50
CA GLU A 281 -3.35 19.62 -5.81
C GLU A 281 -4.16 20.63 -4.98
N SER A 282 -5.39 20.94 -5.38
CA SER A 282 -6.25 21.92 -4.72
C SER A 282 -6.82 21.42 -3.39
N ARG A 283 -6.84 20.09 -3.19
CA ARG A 283 -7.37 19.48 -1.96
C ARG A 283 -6.31 19.45 -0.87
N ASP A 284 -6.52 20.25 0.17
CA ASP A 284 -5.69 20.16 1.37
C ASP A 284 -6.09 18.94 2.20
N ILE A 285 -5.17 17.97 2.28
CA ILE A 285 -5.31 16.77 3.10
C ILE A 285 -4.40 16.76 4.33
N SER A 286 -3.64 17.83 4.55
CA SER A 286 -2.63 17.88 5.62
C SER A 286 -3.26 17.76 7.00
N GLY A 287 -4.42 18.39 7.21
CA GLY A 287 -5.15 18.34 8.46
C GLY A 287 -5.58 16.92 8.88
N VAL A 288 -5.73 15.99 7.91
CA VAL A 288 -6.01 14.58 8.20
C VAL A 288 -4.91 13.96 9.05
N PHE A 289 -3.66 14.29 8.75
CA PHE A 289 -2.46 13.76 9.43
C PHE A 289 -2.09 14.59 10.66
N THR A 290 -2.17 15.90 10.56
CA THR A 290 -1.80 16.81 11.68
C THR A 290 -2.87 16.89 12.75
N GLY A 291 -4.12 16.59 12.40
CA GLY A 291 -5.27 16.64 13.31
C GLY A 291 -5.92 18.03 13.42
N GLU A 292 -5.70 18.88 12.43
CA GLU A 292 -6.24 20.25 12.39
C GLU A 292 -7.31 20.39 11.30
N GLY A 293 -8.45 21.00 11.64
CA GLY A 293 -9.40 21.58 10.68
C GLY A 293 -10.27 20.62 9.85
N ILE A 294 -10.27 19.30 10.07
CA ILE A 294 -11.10 18.37 9.30
C ILE A 294 -12.34 17.95 10.10
N SER A 295 -13.49 18.41 9.64
CA SER A 295 -14.81 18.08 10.21
C SER A 295 -15.56 17.01 9.41
N GLU A 296 -15.25 16.87 8.12
CA GLU A 296 -15.93 15.96 7.19
C GLU A 296 -14.93 15.07 6.43
N THR A 297 -15.42 13.94 5.90
CA THR A 297 -14.59 13.06 5.06
C THR A 297 -14.20 13.76 3.76
N VAL A 298 -12.90 13.77 3.44
CA VAL A 298 -12.38 14.32 2.18
C VAL A 298 -12.36 13.22 1.12
N TYR A 299 -12.90 13.54 -0.07
CA TYR A 299 -12.95 12.65 -1.23
C TYR A 299 -12.19 13.25 -2.42
N PRO A 300 -11.71 12.42 -3.36
CA PRO A 300 -11.21 12.88 -4.66
C PRO A 300 -12.32 13.52 -5.51
N ASP A 301 -11.92 14.24 -6.56
CA ASP A 301 -12.86 14.72 -7.56
C ASP A 301 -13.31 13.58 -8.49
N ARG A 302 -14.59 13.62 -8.90
CA ARG A 302 -15.17 12.58 -9.75
C ARG A 302 -14.43 12.47 -11.08
N GLY A 303 -14.09 11.23 -11.44
CA GLY A 303 -13.42 10.92 -12.70
C GLY A 303 -11.92 11.24 -12.72
N TYR A 304 -11.33 11.69 -11.60
CA TYR A 304 -9.90 11.96 -11.50
C TYR A 304 -9.08 10.69 -11.77
N ARG A 305 -8.03 10.84 -12.55
CA ARG A 305 -7.15 9.74 -12.96
C ARG A 305 -5.71 10.09 -12.72
N THR A 306 -4.95 9.10 -12.29
CA THR A 306 -3.50 9.22 -12.18
C THR A 306 -2.81 8.01 -12.80
N ALA A 307 -1.57 8.19 -13.23
CA ALA A 307 -0.77 7.14 -13.80
C ALA A 307 0.72 7.31 -13.50
N LEU A 308 1.42 6.20 -13.40
CA LEU A 308 2.87 6.13 -13.45
C LEU A 308 3.29 6.09 -14.92
N ILE A 309 3.32 7.25 -15.59
CA ILE A 309 3.45 7.34 -17.05
C ILE A 309 4.72 6.64 -17.55
N MET A 310 5.86 6.81 -16.87
CA MET A 310 7.09 6.10 -17.22
C MET A 310 6.91 4.57 -17.18
N ILE A 311 6.27 4.06 -16.14
CA ILE A 311 6.03 2.62 -16.00
C ILE A 311 5.03 2.14 -17.04
N MET A 312 4.03 2.95 -17.39
CA MET A 312 3.13 2.64 -18.51
C MET A 312 3.93 2.41 -19.80
N PHE A 313 4.85 3.29 -20.17
CA PHE A 313 5.69 3.08 -21.37
C PHE A 313 6.51 1.79 -21.30
N MET A 314 7.02 1.42 -20.14
CA MET A 314 7.78 0.15 -19.98
C MET A 314 6.90 -1.10 -20.18
N TYR A 315 5.63 -1.02 -19.84
CA TYR A 315 4.68 -2.14 -19.91
C TYR A 315 3.75 -2.07 -21.12
N ILE A 316 4.03 -1.22 -22.12
CA ILE A 316 3.19 -1.07 -23.32
C ILE A 316 2.99 -2.40 -24.05
N PHE A 317 4.06 -3.17 -24.28
CA PHE A 317 3.98 -4.44 -25.00
C PHE A 317 3.25 -5.55 -24.22
N ALA A 318 3.15 -5.42 -22.90
CA ALA A 318 2.39 -6.35 -22.06
C ALA A 318 0.89 -6.05 -22.00
N ASN A 319 0.49 -4.82 -22.36
CA ASN A 319 -0.89 -4.36 -22.20
C ASN A 319 -1.54 -3.94 -23.53
N VAL A 320 -0.78 -3.85 -24.63
CA VAL A 320 -1.26 -3.34 -25.92
C VAL A 320 -0.95 -4.34 -27.02
N HIS A 321 -2.00 -4.95 -27.58
CA HIS A 321 -1.90 -5.98 -28.63
C HIS A 321 -2.71 -5.62 -29.89
N SER A 322 -3.39 -4.45 -29.90
CA SER A 322 -4.20 -3.98 -31.04
C SER A 322 -4.15 -2.46 -31.16
N CYS A 323 -4.48 -1.95 -32.37
CA CYS A 323 -4.59 -0.49 -32.60
C CYS A 323 -5.69 0.16 -31.73
N ARG A 324 -6.75 -0.58 -31.37
CA ARG A 324 -7.80 -0.10 -30.47
C ARG A 324 -7.27 0.07 -29.07
N GLU A 325 -6.52 -0.91 -28.56
CA GLU A 325 -5.90 -0.87 -27.25
C GLU A 325 -4.82 0.22 -27.20
N LEU A 326 -4.05 0.41 -28.26
CA LEU A 326 -3.08 1.51 -28.33
C LEU A 326 -3.73 2.89 -28.22
N ARG A 327 -4.89 3.09 -28.85
CA ARG A 327 -5.66 4.34 -28.71
C ARG A 327 -6.16 4.53 -27.28
N ALA A 328 -6.69 3.49 -26.65
CA ALA A 328 -7.15 3.53 -25.25
C ALA A 328 -5.99 3.78 -24.29
N TRP A 329 -4.86 3.13 -24.51
CA TRP A 329 -3.63 3.35 -23.76
C TRP A 329 -3.14 4.79 -23.83
N TRP A 330 -3.06 5.32 -25.07
CA TRP A 330 -2.66 6.71 -25.29
C TRP A 330 -3.63 7.70 -24.67
N HIS A 331 -4.94 7.44 -24.82
CA HIS A 331 -5.95 8.26 -24.17
C HIS A 331 -5.78 8.29 -22.65
N THR A 332 -5.48 7.15 -22.03
CA THR A 332 -5.22 7.09 -20.58
C THR A 332 -4.00 7.93 -20.21
N ILE A 333 -2.88 7.85 -20.96
CA ILE A 333 -1.69 8.65 -20.71
C ILE A 333 -2.01 10.16 -20.76
N VAL A 334 -2.74 10.60 -21.78
CA VAL A 334 -3.02 12.04 -21.99
C VAL A 334 -4.08 12.56 -20.99
N SER A 335 -4.99 11.69 -20.53
CA SER A 335 -6.07 12.08 -19.61
C SER A 335 -5.76 11.84 -18.13
N SER A 336 -4.56 11.34 -17.81
CA SER A 336 -4.13 11.10 -16.42
C SER A 336 -3.08 12.11 -16.00
N GLU A 337 -3.08 12.46 -14.73
CA GLU A 337 -1.93 13.16 -14.13
C GLU A 337 -0.82 12.19 -13.81
N ASP A 338 0.43 12.58 -14.09
CA ASP A 338 1.59 11.77 -13.71
C ASP A 338 1.84 11.88 -12.21
N VAL A 339 1.97 10.74 -11.57
CA VAL A 339 2.16 10.64 -10.12
C VAL A 339 3.46 11.27 -9.63
N ILE A 340 4.50 11.29 -10.48
CA ILE A 340 5.85 11.72 -10.08
C ILE A 340 6.16 13.13 -10.61
N TYR A 341 5.60 13.49 -11.77
CA TYR A 341 5.83 14.80 -12.36
C TYR A 341 5.14 15.91 -11.56
N ASP A 342 5.91 16.92 -11.17
CA ASP A 342 5.40 18.18 -10.62
C ASP A 342 6.33 19.30 -11.11
N LYS A 343 5.76 20.32 -11.73
CA LYS A 343 6.53 21.47 -12.29
C LYS A 343 7.29 22.26 -11.23
N ARG A 344 6.84 22.22 -9.97
CA ARG A 344 7.48 22.88 -8.83
C ARG A 344 8.56 22.03 -8.17
N ASP A 345 8.54 20.71 -8.44
CA ASP A 345 9.46 19.73 -7.89
C ASP A 345 9.83 18.67 -8.96
N ILE A 346 10.49 19.14 -10.02
CA ILE A 346 10.73 18.34 -11.24
C ILE A 346 11.84 17.30 -11.08
N LYS A 347 12.75 17.47 -10.13
CA LYS A 347 13.93 16.61 -9.98
C LYS A 347 13.59 15.13 -9.77
N PRO A 348 12.59 14.73 -8.96
CA PRO A 348 12.16 13.33 -8.84
C PRO A 348 11.77 12.70 -10.17
N PHE A 349 11.12 13.46 -11.07
CA PHE A 349 10.73 12.98 -12.40
C PHE A 349 11.92 12.51 -13.23
N PHE A 350 13.02 13.25 -13.25
CA PHE A 350 14.23 12.81 -13.95
C PHE A 350 15.00 11.72 -13.19
N MET A 351 15.01 11.80 -11.86
CA MET A 351 15.76 10.86 -11.04
C MET A 351 15.09 9.48 -10.91
N GLN A 352 13.81 9.33 -11.26
CA GLN A 352 13.12 8.03 -11.26
C GLN A 352 13.82 7.01 -12.16
N PHE A 353 14.42 7.44 -13.28
CA PHE A 353 15.19 6.55 -14.17
C PHE A 353 16.45 6.02 -13.49
N ALA A 354 17.19 6.88 -12.81
CA ALA A 354 18.38 6.48 -12.08
C ALA A 354 18.03 5.58 -10.89
N VAL A 355 16.97 5.90 -10.14
CA VAL A 355 16.47 5.07 -9.03
C VAL A 355 16.08 3.69 -9.55
N LEU A 356 15.33 3.61 -10.66
CA LEU A 356 14.92 2.34 -11.25
C LEU A 356 16.13 1.48 -11.67
N ILE A 357 17.13 2.09 -12.32
CA ILE A 357 18.37 1.39 -12.72
C ILE A 357 19.10 0.86 -11.48
N MET A 358 19.19 1.62 -10.41
CA MET A 358 19.86 1.21 -9.18
C MET A 358 19.11 0.08 -8.48
N VAL A 359 17.76 0.10 -8.48
CA VAL A 359 16.94 -0.99 -7.93
C VAL A 359 17.10 -2.26 -8.77
N LEU A 360 17.09 -2.15 -10.10
CA LEU A 360 17.34 -3.28 -11.02
C LEU A 360 18.73 -3.89 -10.80
N PHE A 361 19.77 -3.07 -10.71
CA PHE A 361 21.13 -3.52 -10.45
C PHE A 361 21.27 -4.22 -9.08
N SER A 362 20.62 -3.64 -8.04
CA SER A 362 20.60 -4.25 -6.71
C SER A 362 19.84 -5.59 -6.70
N GLY A 363 18.72 -5.68 -7.42
CA GLY A 363 17.97 -6.92 -7.60
C GLY A 363 18.79 -8.00 -8.32
N PHE A 364 19.49 -7.61 -9.39
CA PHE A 364 20.39 -8.52 -10.10
C PHE A 364 21.49 -9.09 -9.18
N ARG A 365 22.11 -8.25 -8.36
CA ARG A 365 23.15 -8.69 -7.40
C ARG A 365 22.62 -9.61 -6.30
N LYS A 366 21.35 -9.44 -5.91
CA LYS A 366 20.70 -10.26 -4.86
C LYS A 366 19.88 -11.43 -5.44
N HIS A 367 19.84 -11.58 -6.75
CA HIS A 367 19.03 -12.59 -7.46
C HIS A 367 17.53 -12.51 -7.14
N VAL A 368 17.01 -11.30 -6.93
CA VAL A 368 15.58 -11.04 -6.66
C VAL A 368 14.97 -10.14 -7.74
N GLY A 369 13.67 -10.29 -7.97
CA GLY A 369 12.94 -9.51 -8.96
C GLY A 369 12.80 -8.04 -8.58
N LEU A 370 12.51 -7.15 -9.56
CA LEU A 370 12.35 -5.71 -9.35
C LEU A 370 11.33 -5.39 -8.24
N LYS A 371 10.18 -6.06 -8.25
CA LYS A 371 9.11 -5.85 -7.28
C LYS A 371 9.55 -6.22 -5.86
N GLU A 372 10.16 -7.37 -5.71
CA GLU A 372 10.69 -7.87 -4.44
C GLU A 372 11.83 -6.97 -3.94
N MET A 373 12.76 -6.56 -4.83
CA MET A 373 13.86 -5.66 -4.45
C MET A 373 13.37 -4.30 -3.94
N SER A 374 12.22 -3.82 -4.43
CA SER A 374 11.68 -2.52 -4.00
C SER A 374 11.31 -2.46 -2.52
N THR A 375 11.18 -3.61 -1.84
CA THR A 375 10.77 -3.70 -0.42
C THR A 375 11.58 -4.70 0.38
N TYR A 376 12.60 -5.30 -0.22
CA TYR A 376 13.41 -6.40 0.34
C TYR A 376 13.94 -6.15 1.75
N ASP A 377 14.25 -4.92 2.05
CA ASP A 377 14.88 -4.48 3.31
C ASP A 377 13.87 -3.93 4.35
N ILE A 378 12.58 -3.95 4.03
CA ILE A 378 11.49 -3.49 4.92
C ILE A 378 10.29 -4.45 4.95
N GLU A 379 10.31 -5.53 4.14
CA GLU A 379 9.20 -6.47 4.03
C GLU A 379 9.02 -7.27 5.34
N TYR A 380 7.79 -7.32 5.83
CA TYR A 380 7.45 -8.12 7.01
C TYR A 380 6.89 -9.48 6.59
N ASN A 381 7.55 -10.56 7.01
CA ASN A 381 7.22 -11.95 6.64
C ASN A 381 6.69 -12.79 7.81
N GLY A 382 6.49 -12.19 9.00
CA GLY A 382 5.97 -12.90 10.18
C GLY A 382 7.04 -13.53 11.07
N ASP A 383 8.31 -13.32 10.76
CA ASP A 383 9.44 -13.83 11.55
C ASP A 383 9.78 -12.79 12.64
N ASP A 384 9.16 -12.93 13.81
CA ASP A 384 9.52 -12.23 15.06
C ASP A 384 9.64 -13.21 16.23
#